data_395c1bbfeb677c99346a60d84c94d8ac
#
_entry.id   395c1bbfeb677c99346a60d84c94d8ac
#
_cell.length_a   1.000
_cell.length_b   1.000
_cell.length_c   1.000
_cell.angle_alpha   90.00
_cell.angle_beta   90.00
_cell.angle_gamma   90.00
#
_symmetry.space_group_name_H-M   'P 1'
#
loop_
_entity.id
_entity.type
_entity.pdbx_description
1 polymer ?
#
loop_
_entity_poly.entity_id
_entity_poly.type
_entity_poly.pdbx_seq_one_letter_code
_entity_poly.pdbx_strand_id
1 'polypeptide(L)'
;SLAKEPKADINYVYTAMHGVGYEVLSKTLTKAGLPQPHIVAEQVWPDGTFPTVNFPNPEEKGALDLAIKVAKEHNAEFIIANDPDADRLAVAVPDAQGNWKPLHGNVVGCFLGWYLAKQYHAKGEKGVLACSLVSSPALAEIAKKYGFQSEETLTGFKYIGKVQGLLFGFEEALGYLVDPDKVRDKDGISAAIVFLDLVRHLKAQGKTLADYANDFTQEFGAYVSGQISIRVSDLSEIGKLMAALRNTPPAEVSGVKVAQFIDHTKTDRQSDILVFVLENGSRLIVRPSGTEPKIKFYLDARGKDPKDADQVLAQFDEGVRQILRQDAYGKQDC
;
A
#
# COMPACT_ATOMS: atom_id res chain seq x y z
N SER A 1 0.78 -18.09 -18.59
CA SER A 1 0.18 -19.30 -18.02
C SER A 1 0.71 -19.44 -16.60
N LEU A 2 -0.17 -19.40 -15.63
CA LEU A 2 0.13 -19.73 -14.24
C LEU A 2 0.73 -21.15 -14.22
N ALA A 3 1.87 -21.32 -13.55
CA ALA A 3 2.59 -22.59 -13.55
C ALA A 3 1.69 -23.70 -12.97
N LYS A 4 1.82 -24.91 -13.49
CA LYS A 4 1.14 -26.11 -12.98
C LYS A 4 1.81 -26.58 -11.68
N GLU A 5 1.69 -25.78 -10.62
CA GLU A 5 2.12 -26.18 -9.29
C GLU A 5 1.02 -27.00 -8.59
N PRO A 6 1.37 -27.85 -7.59
CA PRO A 6 0.37 -28.60 -6.84
C PRO A 6 -0.65 -27.64 -6.24
N LYS A 7 -1.94 -27.96 -6.42
CA LYS A 7 -3.08 -27.12 -5.98
C LYS A 7 -3.17 -27.16 -4.46
N ALA A 8 -2.43 -26.25 -3.80
CA ALA A 8 -2.65 -26.03 -2.38
C ALA A 8 -4.02 -25.42 -2.15
N ASP A 9 -4.77 -25.98 -1.22
CA ASP A 9 -6.08 -25.45 -0.85
C ASP A 9 -5.90 -24.23 0.05
N ILE A 10 -6.62 -23.14 -0.23
CA ILE A 10 -6.59 -21.89 0.54
C ILE A 10 -7.98 -21.57 1.06
N ASN A 11 -8.06 -21.17 2.31
CA ASN A 11 -9.32 -20.83 2.99
C ASN A 11 -9.35 -19.32 3.30
N TYR A 12 -10.24 -18.57 2.64
CA TYR A 12 -10.27 -17.12 2.75
C TYR A 12 -11.67 -16.52 2.61
N VAL A 13 -11.82 -15.30 3.08
CA VAL A 13 -13.06 -14.52 2.97
C VAL A 13 -12.90 -13.42 1.93
N TYR A 14 -14.01 -13.10 1.27
CA TYR A 14 -14.11 -11.96 0.35
C TYR A 14 -15.28 -11.06 0.69
N THR A 15 -15.05 -9.76 0.58
CA THR A 15 -16.11 -8.74 0.55
C THR A 15 -15.96 -7.80 -0.63
N ALA A 16 -17.07 -7.48 -1.28
CA ALA A 16 -17.18 -6.44 -2.31
C ALA A 16 -17.60 -5.08 -1.73
N MET A 17 -17.81 -4.96 -0.41
CA MET A 17 -18.26 -3.74 0.25
C MET A 17 -19.46 -3.07 -0.41
N HIS A 18 -20.49 -3.85 -0.75
CA HIS A 18 -21.66 -3.41 -1.52
C HIS A 18 -21.34 -2.90 -2.94
N GLY A 19 -20.17 -3.27 -3.47
CA GLY A 19 -19.71 -2.87 -4.79
C GLY A 19 -19.94 -3.93 -5.87
N VAL A 20 -19.34 -3.70 -7.03
CA VAL A 20 -19.58 -4.49 -8.25
C VAL A 20 -18.59 -5.65 -8.44
N GLY A 21 -17.60 -5.83 -7.56
CA GLY A 21 -16.45 -6.71 -7.81
C GLY A 21 -16.77 -8.20 -7.81
N TYR A 22 -17.78 -8.68 -7.04
CA TYR A 22 -17.97 -10.10 -6.78
C TYR A 22 -18.25 -10.93 -8.03
N GLU A 23 -19.12 -10.48 -8.92
CA GLU A 23 -19.49 -11.26 -10.10
C GLU A 23 -18.29 -11.52 -11.02
N VAL A 24 -17.48 -10.49 -11.24
CA VAL A 24 -16.28 -10.59 -12.09
C VAL A 24 -15.20 -11.41 -11.40
N LEU A 25 -14.98 -11.18 -10.09
CA LEU A 25 -14.01 -11.97 -9.31
C LEU A 25 -14.35 -13.46 -9.35
N SER A 26 -15.60 -13.84 -9.00
CA SER A 26 -16.03 -15.24 -8.95
C SER A 26 -15.86 -15.96 -10.30
N LYS A 27 -16.24 -15.29 -11.40
CA LYS A 27 -16.03 -15.82 -12.76
C LYS A 27 -14.53 -15.99 -13.08
N THR A 28 -13.72 -15.03 -12.66
CA THR A 28 -12.26 -15.05 -12.89
C THR A 28 -11.59 -16.16 -12.08
N LEU A 29 -11.97 -16.33 -10.81
CA LEU A 29 -11.51 -17.43 -9.96
C LEU A 29 -11.82 -18.79 -10.59
N THR A 30 -13.05 -18.99 -11.06
CA THR A 30 -13.47 -20.22 -11.73
C THR A 30 -12.59 -20.51 -12.97
N LYS A 31 -12.36 -19.50 -13.82
CA LYS A 31 -11.51 -19.63 -15.01
C LYS A 31 -10.04 -19.90 -14.66
N ALA A 32 -9.55 -19.33 -13.58
CA ALA A 32 -8.18 -19.52 -13.10
C ALA A 32 -7.99 -20.86 -12.36
N GLY A 33 -9.07 -21.59 -12.06
CA GLY A 33 -9.00 -22.81 -11.24
C GLY A 33 -8.60 -22.53 -9.79
N LEU A 34 -8.97 -21.35 -9.29
CA LEU A 34 -8.79 -20.94 -7.91
C LEU A 34 -10.04 -21.23 -7.07
N PRO A 35 -9.91 -21.57 -5.78
CA PRO A 35 -11.06 -21.81 -4.91
C PRO A 35 -11.90 -20.56 -4.73
N GLN A 36 -13.22 -20.75 -4.59
CA GLN A 36 -14.14 -19.66 -4.26
C GLN A 36 -14.00 -19.27 -2.78
N PRO A 37 -14.18 -17.99 -2.43
CA PRO A 37 -14.11 -17.53 -1.05
C PRO A 37 -15.37 -17.86 -0.24
N HIS A 38 -15.26 -17.78 1.10
CA HIS A 38 -16.42 -17.46 1.92
C HIS A 38 -16.78 -15.99 1.72
N ILE A 39 -18.02 -15.70 1.37
CA ILE A 39 -18.46 -14.34 1.06
C ILE A 39 -19.12 -13.68 2.27
N VAL A 40 -18.96 -12.37 2.39
CA VAL A 40 -19.77 -11.57 3.33
C VAL A 40 -21.12 -11.31 2.66
N ALA A 41 -22.13 -12.12 3.02
CA ALA A 41 -23.43 -12.16 2.34
C ALA A 41 -24.12 -10.79 2.29
N GLU A 42 -23.99 -9.99 3.36
CA GLU A 42 -24.57 -8.66 3.47
C GLU A 42 -23.92 -7.63 2.53
N GLN A 43 -22.68 -7.87 2.08
CA GLN A 43 -21.88 -6.93 1.30
C GLN A 43 -21.56 -7.41 -0.12
N VAL A 44 -22.06 -8.57 -0.52
CA VAL A 44 -21.63 -9.23 -1.77
C VAL A 44 -22.27 -8.60 -3.02
N TRP A 45 -23.48 -8.06 -2.88
CA TRP A 45 -24.21 -7.44 -3.99
C TRP A 45 -24.17 -5.92 -3.92
N PRO A 46 -24.18 -5.24 -5.09
CA PRO A 46 -24.18 -3.79 -5.15
C PRO A 46 -25.36 -3.16 -4.41
N ASP A 47 -25.04 -2.25 -3.48
CA ASP A 47 -26.02 -1.39 -2.80
C ASP A 47 -25.41 -0.01 -2.58
N GLY A 48 -25.85 0.97 -3.37
CA GLY A 48 -25.34 2.35 -3.32
C GLY A 48 -25.68 3.11 -2.03
N THR A 49 -26.44 2.52 -1.11
CA THR A 49 -26.68 3.08 0.23
C THR A 49 -25.62 2.67 1.26
N PHE A 50 -24.79 1.66 0.93
CA PHE A 50 -23.72 1.14 1.79
C PHE A 50 -24.14 0.87 3.26
N PRO A 51 -25.22 0.10 3.50
CA PRO A 51 -25.90 0.07 4.80
C PRO A 51 -25.08 -0.48 5.96
N THR A 52 -23.96 -1.17 5.70
CA THR A 52 -23.13 -1.80 6.76
C THR A 52 -21.82 -1.05 7.01
N VAL A 53 -21.52 0.01 6.27
CA VAL A 53 -20.28 0.78 6.42
C VAL A 53 -20.58 2.28 6.33
N ASN A 54 -19.94 3.07 7.19
CA ASN A 54 -20.09 4.52 7.17
C ASN A 54 -19.45 5.16 5.92
N PHE A 55 -18.34 4.59 5.51
CA PHE A 55 -17.64 4.96 4.28
C PHE A 55 -17.04 3.71 3.63
N PRO A 56 -17.36 3.43 2.35
CA PRO A 56 -17.01 2.17 1.70
C PRO A 56 -15.55 2.16 1.20
N ASN A 57 -14.61 2.28 2.12
CA ASN A 57 -13.18 2.15 1.87
C ASN A 57 -12.60 1.09 2.82
N PRO A 58 -11.91 0.05 2.34
CA PRO A 58 -11.31 -0.98 3.18
C PRO A 58 -10.30 -0.48 4.22
N GLU A 59 -9.74 0.73 4.04
CA GLU A 59 -8.81 1.35 5.00
C GLU A 59 -9.53 2.01 6.19
N GLU A 60 -10.84 2.22 6.09
CA GLU A 60 -11.60 2.88 7.16
C GLU A 60 -11.83 1.93 8.34
N LYS A 61 -11.78 2.52 9.54
CA LYS A 61 -12.01 1.77 10.78
C LYS A 61 -13.40 1.13 10.76
N GLY A 62 -13.46 -0.18 11.03
CA GLY A 62 -14.70 -0.95 11.06
C GLY A 62 -15.20 -1.43 9.69
N ALA A 63 -14.61 -1.00 8.59
CA ALA A 63 -15.02 -1.40 7.24
C ALA A 63 -14.92 -2.91 7.01
N LEU A 64 -13.98 -3.59 7.66
CA LEU A 64 -13.76 -5.03 7.56
C LEU A 64 -14.41 -5.85 8.69
N ASP A 65 -15.18 -5.25 9.60
CA ASP A 65 -15.70 -5.96 10.79
C ASP A 65 -16.58 -7.17 10.44
N LEU A 66 -17.45 -7.08 9.43
CA LEU A 66 -18.24 -8.21 8.97
C LEU A 66 -17.37 -9.29 8.32
N ALA A 67 -16.37 -8.90 7.54
CA ALA A 67 -15.45 -9.85 6.93
C ALA A 67 -14.61 -10.59 7.99
N ILE A 68 -14.19 -9.89 9.04
CA ILE A 68 -13.50 -10.50 10.21
C ILE A 68 -14.41 -11.48 10.94
N LYS A 69 -15.69 -11.15 11.11
CA LYS A 69 -16.67 -12.06 11.72
C LYS A 69 -16.77 -13.35 10.90
N VAL A 70 -17.01 -13.26 9.60
CA VAL A 70 -17.09 -14.43 8.70
C VAL A 70 -15.77 -15.21 8.70
N ALA A 71 -14.62 -14.52 8.74
CA ALA A 71 -13.32 -15.18 8.77
C ALA A 71 -13.11 -16.02 10.03
N LYS A 72 -13.57 -15.54 11.19
CA LYS A 72 -13.54 -16.30 12.44
C LYS A 72 -14.49 -17.50 12.43
N GLU A 73 -15.69 -17.35 11.86
CA GLU A 73 -16.69 -18.41 11.75
C GLU A 73 -16.20 -19.58 10.87
N HIS A 74 -15.43 -19.26 9.82
CA HIS A 74 -14.92 -20.26 8.87
C HIS A 74 -13.45 -20.63 9.07
N ASN A 75 -12.80 -20.14 10.13
CA ASN A 75 -11.34 -20.32 10.36
C ASN A 75 -10.51 -19.94 9.14
N ALA A 76 -10.84 -18.82 8.50
CA ALA A 76 -10.13 -18.37 7.32
C ALA A 76 -8.70 -17.90 7.64
N GLU A 77 -7.81 -18.07 6.67
CA GLU A 77 -6.39 -17.73 6.81
C GLU A 77 -6.13 -16.25 6.53
N PHE A 78 -6.94 -15.64 5.67
CA PHE A 78 -6.87 -14.22 5.32
C PHE A 78 -8.20 -13.73 4.76
N ILE A 79 -8.32 -12.42 4.65
CA ILE A 79 -9.44 -11.72 4.02
C ILE A 79 -8.89 -10.95 2.82
N ILE A 80 -9.61 -10.94 1.71
CA ILE A 80 -9.44 -9.98 0.63
C ILE A 80 -10.71 -9.14 0.50
N ALA A 81 -10.54 -7.85 0.20
CA ALA A 81 -11.64 -6.92 -0.01
C ALA A 81 -11.39 -6.03 -1.22
N ASN A 82 -12.41 -5.79 -2.02
CA ASN A 82 -12.40 -4.69 -2.98
C ASN A 82 -13.24 -3.53 -2.46
N ASP A 83 -12.90 -2.33 -2.86
CA ASP A 83 -13.77 -1.17 -2.74
C ASP A 83 -14.93 -1.25 -3.77
N PRO A 84 -15.93 -0.34 -3.72
CA PRO A 84 -17.15 -0.53 -4.50
C PRO A 84 -17.01 -0.63 -6.02
N ASP A 85 -16.03 0.07 -6.61
CA ASP A 85 -15.73 -0.01 -8.04
C ASP A 85 -14.67 -1.07 -8.39
N ALA A 86 -14.20 -1.79 -7.37
CA ALA A 86 -13.28 -2.94 -7.45
C ALA A 86 -11.92 -2.63 -8.08
N ASP A 87 -11.49 -1.37 -8.06
CA ASP A 87 -10.20 -0.99 -8.59
C ASP A 87 -9.06 -1.13 -7.55
N ARG A 88 -9.39 -1.32 -6.26
CA ARG A 88 -8.44 -1.55 -5.14
C ARG A 88 -8.54 -2.96 -4.58
N LEU A 89 -7.46 -3.38 -3.92
CA LEU A 89 -7.40 -4.62 -3.18
C LEU A 89 -6.87 -4.35 -1.77
N ALA A 90 -7.66 -4.69 -0.75
CA ALA A 90 -7.18 -4.80 0.62
C ALA A 90 -7.00 -6.26 1.01
N VAL A 91 -6.02 -6.50 1.87
CA VAL A 91 -5.76 -7.82 2.49
C VAL A 91 -5.73 -7.64 4.00
N ALA A 92 -6.38 -8.54 4.74
CA ALA A 92 -6.23 -8.60 6.19
C ALA A 92 -5.85 -10.01 6.64
N VAL A 93 -5.01 -10.08 7.67
CA VAL A 93 -4.49 -11.34 8.22
C VAL A 93 -4.62 -11.33 9.75
N PRO A 94 -4.74 -12.49 10.41
CA PRO A 94 -4.65 -12.57 11.86
C PRO A 94 -3.19 -12.42 12.31
N ASP A 95 -2.97 -11.72 13.43
CA ASP A 95 -1.69 -11.75 14.13
C ASP A 95 -1.52 -13.04 14.95
N ALA A 96 -0.38 -13.22 15.61
CA ALA A 96 -0.09 -14.39 16.42
C ALA A 96 -1.06 -14.58 17.62
N GLN A 97 -1.80 -13.54 18.01
CA GLN A 97 -2.81 -13.54 19.05
C GLN A 97 -4.23 -13.75 18.49
N GLY A 98 -4.38 -13.87 17.16
CA GLY A 98 -5.65 -14.02 16.47
C GLY A 98 -6.42 -12.71 16.24
N ASN A 99 -5.78 -11.55 16.47
CA ASN A 99 -6.38 -10.25 16.12
C ASN A 99 -6.17 -9.97 14.64
N TRP A 100 -7.25 -9.63 13.96
CA TRP A 100 -7.21 -9.32 12.54
C TRP A 100 -6.71 -7.90 12.28
N LYS A 101 -5.77 -7.77 11.35
CA LYS A 101 -5.22 -6.49 10.94
C LYS A 101 -5.16 -6.37 9.42
N PRO A 102 -5.62 -5.27 8.84
CA PRO A 102 -5.36 -4.98 7.44
C PRO A 102 -3.84 -4.81 7.23
N LEU A 103 -3.34 -5.38 6.15
CA LEU A 103 -1.99 -5.09 5.69
C LEU A 103 -1.97 -3.71 5.03
N HIS A 104 -0.95 -2.93 5.35
CA HIS A 104 -0.74 -1.64 4.68
C HIS A 104 -0.55 -1.83 3.17
N GLY A 105 -1.06 -0.91 2.35
CA GLY A 105 -0.97 -1.02 0.89
C GLY A 105 0.46 -1.15 0.36
N ASN A 106 1.43 -0.53 1.04
CA ASN A 106 2.85 -0.70 0.73
C ASN A 106 3.34 -2.15 0.91
N VAL A 107 2.86 -2.85 1.94
CA VAL A 107 3.22 -4.25 2.19
C VAL A 107 2.69 -5.15 1.07
N VAL A 108 1.41 -5.01 0.74
CA VAL A 108 0.78 -5.78 -0.35
C VAL A 108 1.45 -5.44 -1.68
N GLY A 109 1.71 -4.16 -1.97
CA GLY A 109 2.40 -3.71 -3.18
C GLY A 109 3.81 -4.31 -3.32
N CYS A 110 4.59 -4.31 -2.24
CA CYS A 110 5.91 -4.93 -2.24
C CYS A 110 5.85 -6.45 -2.39
N PHE A 111 4.87 -7.11 -1.77
CA PHE A 111 4.69 -8.56 -1.91
C PHE A 111 4.34 -8.96 -3.34
N LEU A 112 3.37 -8.29 -3.95
CA LEU A 112 3.00 -8.51 -5.35
C LEU A 112 4.15 -8.18 -6.30
N GLY A 113 4.82 -7.03 -6.07
CA GLY A 113 5.97 -6.61 -6.86
C GLY A 113 7.13 -7.60 -6.79
N TRP A 114 7.44 -8.13 -5.61
CA TRP A 114 8.50 -9.15 -5.46
C TRP A 114 8.13 -10.48 -6.10
N TYR A 115 6.88 -10.93 -5.91
CA TYR A 115 6.38 -12.15 -6.52
C TYR A 115 6.45 -12.09 -8.05
N LEU A 116 5.96 -11.00 -8.64
CA LEU A 116 5.98 -10.78 -10.08
C LEU A 116 7.40 -10.58 -10.62
N ALA A 117 8.26 -9.84 -9.89
CA ALA A 117 9.65 -9.65 -10.30
C ALA A 117 10.42 -10.98 -10.42
N LYS A 118 10.20 -11.92 -9.48
CA LYS A 118 10.77 -13.27 -9.59
C LYS A 118 10.34 -13.99 -10.87
N GLN A 119 9.03 -13.90 -11.19
CA GLN A 119 8.49 -14.55 -12.39
C GLN A 119 9.00 -13.93 -13.68
N TYR A 120 9.02 -12.59 -13.76
CA TYR A 120 9.52 -11.86 -14.93
C TYR A 120 11.02 -12.11 -15.14
N HIS A 121 11.79 -12.09 -14.06
CA HIS A 121 13.24 -12.41 -14.13
C HIS A 121 13.49 -13.83 -14.63
N ALA A 122 12.74 -14.81 -14.14
CA ALA A 122 12.86 -16.20 -14.59
C ALA A 122 12.51 -16.40 -16.06
N LYS A 123 11.66 -15.54 -16.63
CA LYS A 123 11.33 -15.52 -18.06
C LYS A 123 12.30 -14.69 -18.92
N GLY A 124 13.29 -14.03 -18.29
CA GLY A 124 14.23 -13.14 -18.98
C GLY A 124 13.61 -11.83 -19.47
N GLU A 125 12.45 -11.44 -18.94
CA GLU A 125 11.78 -10.21 -19.30
C GLU A 125 12.58 -8.98 -18.83
N LYS A 126 12.40 -7.86 -19.53
CA LYS A 126 12.99 -6.56 -19.21
C LYS A 126 11.87 -5.53 -19.08
N GLY A 127 12.03 -4.59 -18.18
CA GLY A 127 11.03 -3.53 -18.00
C GLY A 127 11.21 -2.74 -16.72
N VAL A 128 10.12 -2.11 -16.29
CA VAL A 128 10.08 -1.14 -15.20
C VAL A 128 9.11 -1.59 -14.13
N LEU A 129 9.51 -1.49 -12.87
CA LEU A 129 8.62 -1.54 -11.72
C LEU A 129 8.39 -0.11 -11.25
N ALA A 130 7.13 0.33 -11.12
CA ALA A 130 6.81 1.70 -10.79
C ALA A 130 5.94 1.83 -9.54
N CYS A 131 6.11 2.92 -8.80
CA CYS A 131 5.19 3.28 -7.71
C CYS A 131 5.02 4.80 -7.61
N SER A 132 3.99 5.23 -6.88
CA SER A 132 3.90 6.64 -6.54
C SER A 132 5.03 7.04 -5.60
N LEU A 133 5.46 8.29 -5.66
CA LEU A 133 6.56 8.80 -4.83
C LEU A 133 6.26 8.74 -3.32
N VAL A 134 4.99 8.60 -2.93
CA VAL A 134 4.55 8.44 -1.53
C VAL A 134 4.41 6.96 -1.12
N SER A 135 4.66 6.03 -2.04
CA SER A 135 4.67 4.60 -1.79
C SER A 135 6.05 4.11 -1.32
N SER A 136 6.13 2.84 -0.90
CA SER A 136 7.36 2.29 -0.30
C SER A 136 8.55 2.31 -1.26
N PRO A 137 9.72 2.83 -0.83
CA PRO A 137 10.95 2.78 -1.60
C PRO A 137 11.51 1.36 -1.79
N ALA A 138 10.97 0.37 -1.06
CA ALA A 138 11.40 -1.02 -1.17
C ALA A 138 11.20 -1.60 -2.59
N LEU A 139 10.27 -1.06 -3.38
CA LEU A 139 10.08 -1.49 -4.77
C LEU A 139 11.33 -1.25 -5.63
N ALA A 140 12.05 -0.17 -5.39
CA ALA A 140 13.30 0.11 -6.09
C ALA A 140 14.40 -0.91 -5.76
N GLU A 141 14.47 -1.38 -4.51
CA GLU A 141 15.41 -2.44 -4.12
C GLU A 141 15.03 -3.79 -4.76
N ILE A 142 13.74 -4.10 -4.88
CA ILE A 142 13.26 -5.27 -5.63
C ILE A 142 13.68 -5.17 -7.09
N ALA A 143 13.42 -4.04 -7.74
CA ALA A 143 13.78 -3.82 -9.14
C ALA A 143 15.28 -4.01 -9.36
N LYS A 144 16.10 -3.37 -8.53
CA LYS A 144 17.57 -3.47 -8.56
C LYS A 144 18.04 -4.93 -8.46
N LYS A 145 17.49 -5.69 -7.50
CA LYS A 145 17.89 -7.09 -7.29
C LYS A 145 17.63 -7.95 -8.51
N TYR A 146 16.52 -7.77 -9.21
CA TYR A 146 16.13 -8.58 -10.35
C TYR A 146 16.54 -7.99 -11.70
N GLY A 147 17.27 -6.86 -11.72
CA GLY A 147 17.78 -6.24 -12.92
C GLY A 147 16.72 -5.50 -13.74
N PHE A 148 15.65 -5.03 -13.08
CA PHE A 148 14.65 -4.14 -13.66
C PHE A 148 14.99 -2.67 -13.39
N GLN A 149 14.42 -1.79 -14.20
CA GLN A 149 14.39 -0.37 -13.89
C GLN A 149 13.33 -0.09 -12.82
N SER A 150 13.50 0.97 -12.05
CA SER A 150 12.50 1.47 -11.11
C SER A 150 12.14 2.91 -11.44
N GLU A 151 10.86 3.24 -11.33
CA GLU A 151 10.38 4.61 -11.54
C GLU A 151 9.41 5.02 -10.43
N GLU A 152 9.71 6.15 -9.78
CA GLU A 152 8.76 6.83 -8.90
C GLU A 152 8.02 7.89 -9.71
N THR A 153 6.68 7.86 -9.67
CA THR A 153 5.83 8.83 -10.36
C THR A 153 5.15 9.78 -9.38
N LEU A 154 4.53 10.83 -9.88
CA LEU A 154 3.53 11.55 -9.09
C LEU A 154 2.38 10.62 -8.70
N THR A 155 1.66 10.97 -7.63
CA THR A 155 0.49 10.21 -7.16
C THR A 155 -0.63 10.25 -8.19
N GLY A 156 -1.20 9.10 -8.48
CA GLY A 156 -2.29 8.88 -9.41
C GLY A 156 -1.91 7.91 -10.54
N PHE A 157 -2.73 6.89 -10.75
CA PHE A 157 -2.46 5.87 -11.76
C PHE A 157 -2.35 6.41 -13.19
N LYS A 158 -2.91 7.58 -13.46
CA LYS A 158 -2.68 8.30 -14.72
C LYS A 158 -1.19 8.56 -15.04
N TYR A 159 -0.32 8.55 -14.02
CA TYR A 159 1.14 8.65 -14.19
C TYR A 159 1.78 7.27 -14.27
N ILE A 160 1.45 6.37 -13.33
CA ILE A 160 1.99 5.00 -13.32
C ILE A 160 1.64 4.26 -14.62
N GLY A 161 0.39 4.33 -15.06
CA GLY A 161 -0.06 3.69 -16.30
C GLY A 161 0.62 4.18 -17.59
N LYS A 162 1.30 5.34 -17.54
CA LYS A 162 2.05 5.88 -18.68
C LYS A 162 3.52 5.48 -18.73
N VAL A 163 4.03 4.84 -17.67
CA VAL A 163 5.44 4.40 -17.63
C VAL A 163 5.71 3.43 -18.77
N GLN A 164 6.76 3.73 -19.55
CA GLN A 164 7.14 2.91 -20.69
C GLN A 164 7.81 1.62 -20.21
N GLY A 165 7.45 0.49 -20.81
CA GLY A 165 7.99 -0.81 -20.41
C GLY A 165 7.53 -1.27 -19.02
N LEU A 166 6.42 -0.72 -18.49
CA LEU A 166 5.87 -1.09 -17.19
C LEU A 166 5.54 -2.58 -17.14
N LEU A 167 6.01 -3.26 -16.10
CA LEU A 167 5.67 -4.65 -15.77
C LEU A 167 4.75 -4.74 -14.57
N PHE A 168 4.93 -3.85 -13.60
CA PHE A 168 4.13 -3.77 -12.38
C PHE A 168 4.13 -2.34 -11.85
N GLY A 169 3.01 -1.92 -11.27
CA GLY A 169 2.92 -0.62 -10.61
C GLY A 169 1.98 -0.64 -9.41
N PHE A 170 2.25 0.21 -8.40
CA PHE A 170 1.34 0.33 -7.27
C PHE A 170 1.32 1.71 -6.61
N GLU A 171 0.25 1.98 -5.89
CA GLU A 171 0.09 3.08 -4.93
C GLU A 171 -0.28 2.53 -3.56
N GLU A 172 0.24 3.16 -2.50
CA GLU A 172 0.01 2.78 -1.11
C GLU A 172 -1.48 2.74 -0.72
N ALA A 173 -2.31 3.54 -1.42
CA ALA A 173 -3.76 3.58 -1.24
C ALA A 173 -4.47 2.38 -1.88
N LEU A 174 -3.93 1.17 -1.72
CA LEU A 174 -4.49 -0.13 -2.13
C LEU A 174 -4.61 -0.32 -3.65
N GLY A 175 -3.93 0.49 -4.46
CA GLY A 175 -3.98 0.41 -5.92
C GLY A 175 -2.83 -0.40 -6.50
N TYR A 176 -3.11 -1.43 -7.31
CA TYR A 176 -2.11 -2.29 -7.93
C TYR A 176 -2.43 -2.53 -9.40
N LEU A 177 -1.40 -2.42 -10.24
CA LEU A 177 -1.43 -2.72 -11.66
C LEU A 177 -0.50 -3.91 -11.90
N VAL A 178 -1.06 -5.09 -12.12
CA VAL A 178 -0.32 -6.36 -12.22
C VAL A 178 -0.21 -6.90 -13.64
N ASP A 179 -1.04 -6.39 -14.57
CA ASP A 179 -1.05 -6.79 -15.97
C ASP A 179 -1.24 -5.56 -16.90
N PRO A 180 -0.18 -4.77 -17.12
CA PRO A 180 -0.26 -3.52 -17.88
C PRO A 180 -0.61 -3.70 -19.35
N ASP A 181 -0.50 -4.92 -19.89
CA ASP A 181 -0.89 -5.22 -21.26
C ASP A 181 -2.43 -5.24 -21.44
N LYS A 182 -3.17 -5.49 -20.35
CA LYS A 182 -4.63 -5.54 -20.37
C LYS A 182 -5.27 -4.30 -19.78
N VAL A 183 -4.78 -3.84 -18.62
CA VAL A 183 -5.34 -2.69 -17.91
C VAL A 183 -4.19 -1.78 -17.52
N ARG A 184 -4.24 -0.51 -17.94
CA ARG A 184 -3.24 0.50 -17.59
C ARG A 184 -3.73 1.44 -16.47
N ASP A 185 -4.40 0.85 -15.52
CA ASP A 185 -4.84 1.48 -14.29
C ASP A 185 -4.79 0.44 -13.17
N LYS A 186 -5.11 0.83 -11.95
CA LYS A 186 -5.28 -0.10 -10.84
C LYS A 186 -6.47 -1.03 -11.10
N ASP A 187 -6.28 -2.31 -10.80
CA ASP A 187 -7.30 -3.34 -10.96
C ASP A 187 -7.25 -4.30 -9.77
N GLY A 188 -8.20 -4.12 -8.85
CA GLY A 188 -8.28 -4.91 -7.62
C GLY A 188 -8.60 -6.38 -7.87
N ILE A 189 -9.27 -6.71 -8.98
CA ILE A 189 -9.62 -8.09 -9.31
C ILE A 189 -8.39 -8.86 -9.80
N SER A 190 -7.64 -8.34 -10.77
CA SER A 190 -6.41 -8.99 -11.22
C SER A 190 -5.35 -9.04 -10.12
N ALA A 191 -5.26 -7.99 -9.29
CA ALA A 191 -4.40 -8.00 -8.12
C ALA A 191 -4.77 -9.10 -7.12
N ALA A 192 -6.07 -9.32 -6.87
CA ALA A 192 -6.56 -10.43 -6.04
C ALA A 192 -6.14 -11.79 -6.61
N ILE A 193 -6.25 -12.01 -7.91
CA ILE A 193 -5.82 -13.26 -8.56
C ILE A 193 -4.32 -13.50 -8.36
N VAL A 194 -3.48 -12.49 -8.55
CA VAL A 194 -2.03 -12.60 -8.33
C VAL A 194 -1.71 -12.84 -6.85
N PHE A 195 -2.43 -12.18 -5.93
CA PHE A 195 -2.25 -12.41 -4.50
C PHE A 195 -2.63 -13.84 -4.09
N LEU A 196 -3.74 -14.37 -4.59
CA LEU A 196 -4.15 -15.76 -4.33
C LEU A 196 -3.16 -16.77 -4.91
N ASP A 197 -2.60 -16.49 -6.08
CA ASP A 197 -1.55 -17.32 -6.69
C ASP A 197 -0.27 -17.30 -5.84
N LEU A 198 0.14 -16.14 -5.33
CA LEU A 198 1.23 -16.00 -4.36
C LEU A 198 0.98 -16.87 -3.12
N VAL A 199 -0.20 -16.77 -2.49
CA VAL A 199 -0.51 -17.53 -1.28
C VAL A 199 -0.47 -19.03 -1.54
N ARG A 200 -1.02 -19.49 -2.66
CA ARG A 200 -0.96 -20.90 -3.06
C ARG A 200 0.46 -21.40 -3.30
N HIS A 201 1.29 -20.57 -3.94
CA HIS A 201 2.70 -20.87 -4.17
C HIS A 201 3.46 -21.02 -2.84
N LEU A 202 3.24 -20.12 -1.89
CA LEU A 202 3.81 -20.23 -0.54
C LEU A 202 3.36 -21.50 0.17
N LYS A 203 2.06 -21.77 0.14
CA LYS A 203 1.48 -22.96 0.78
C LYS A 203 2.00 -24.28 0.21
N ALA A 204 2.22 -24.34 -1.12
CA ALA A 204 2.85 -25.48 -1.77
C ALA A 204 4.30 -25.72 -1.29
N GLN A 205 4.96 -24.68 -0.76
CA GLN A 205 6.29 -24.75 -0.17
C GLN A 205 6.26 -24.93 1.36
N GLY A 206 5.09 -25.11 1.97
CA GLY A 206 4.92 -25.17 3.42
C GLY A 206 5.16 -23.83 4.13
N LYS A 207 5.03 -22.71 3.41
CA LYS A 207 5.23 -21.35 3.94
C LYS A 207 3.91 -20.61 4.11
N THR A 208 3.91 -19.68 5.05
CA THR A 208 2.83 -18.74 5.33
C THR A 208 3.14 -17.33 4.76
N LEU A 209 2.15 -16.43 4.79
CA LEU A 209 2.39 -15.01 4.51
C LEU A 209 3.36 -14.36 5.53
N ALA A 210 3.35 -14.82 6.79
CA ALA A 210 4.29 -14.36 7.80
C ALA A 210 5.74 -14.79 7.47
N ASP A 211 5.93 -16.00 6.98
CA ASP A 211 7.24 -16.46 6.48
C ASP A 211 7.70 -15.63 5.28
N TYR A 212 6.78 -15.29 4.37
CA TYR A 212 7.09 -14.42 3.23
C TYR A 212 7.48 -13.01 3.64
N ALA A 213 6.83 -12.45 4.67
CA ALA A 213 7.19 -11.17 5.25
C ALA A 213 8.59 -11.20 5.90
N ASN A 214 8.92 -12.31 6.58
CA ASN A 214 10.26 -12.51 7.15
C ASN A 214 11.31 -12.64 6.06
N ASP A 215 11.06 -13.45 5.04
CA ASP A 215 11.96 -13.59 3.87
C ASP A 215 12.17 -12.24 3.18
N PHE A 216 11.10 -11.44 3.02
CA PHE A 216 11.19 -10.08 2.48
C PHE A 216 12.11 -9.19 3.31
N THR A 217 11.92 -9.20 4.62
CA THR A 217 12.74 -8.41 5.56
C THR A 217 14.21 -8.81 5.51
N GLN A 218 14.50 -10.12 5.45
CA GLN A 218 15.88 -10.61 5.33
C GLN A 218 16.52 -10.19 4.02
N GLU A 219 15.74 -10.11 2.95
CA GLU A 219 16.24 -9.83 1.61
C GLU A 219 16.44 -8.33 1.34
N PHE A 220 15.50 -7.50 1.78
CA PHE A 220 15.44 -6.07 1.43
C PHE A 220 15.55 -5.13 2.63
N GLY A 221 15.44 -5.64 3.85
CA GLY A 221 15.34 -4.86 5.09
C GLY A 221 13.88 -4.64 5.51
N ALA A 222 13.71 -4.11 6.71
CA ALA A 222 12.40 -3.80 7.28
C ALA A 222 11.96 -2.39 6.87
N TYR A 223 10.80 -2.30 6.23
CA TYR A 223 10.13 -1.06 5.85
C TYR A 223 8.76 -1.02 6.49
N VAL A 224 8.46 0.06 7.20
CA VAL A 224 7.14 0.32 7.79
C VAL A 224 6.71 1.74 7.40
N SER A 225 5.46 1.88 7.02
CA SER A 225 4.92 3.17 6.60
C SER A 225 3.82 3.63 7.54
N GLY A 226 3.74 4.95 7.74
CA GLY A 226 2.69 5.62 8.49
C GLY A 226 2.22 6.89 7.78
N GLN A 227 1.10 7.43 8.22
CA GLN A 227 0.57 8.68 7.68
C GLN A 227 -0.02 9.55 8.79
N ILE A 228 0.35 10.83 8.79
CA ILE A 228 -0.33 11.85 9.57
C ILE A 228 -1.15 12.69 8.58
N SER A 229 -2.44 12.85 8.85
CA SER A 229 -3.32 13.73 8.08
C SER A 229 -3.85 14.84 8.99
N ILE A 230 -3.63 16.09 8.61
CA ILE A 230 -4.12 17.25 9.33
C ILE A 230 -5.17 17.93 8.47
N ARG A 231 -6.40 17.99 8.97
CA ARG A 231 -7.48 18.76 8.38
C ARG A 231 -7.41 20.18 8.89
N VAL A 232 -7.53 21.15 7.99
CA VAL A 232 -7.51 22.58 8.34
C VAL A 232 -8.87 23.19 8.05
N SER A 233 -9.20 24.25 8.81
CA SER A 233 -10.42 25.05 8.58
C SER A 233 -10.20 26.12 7.50
N ASP A 234 -8.96 26.61 7.36
CA ASP A 234 -8.57 27.60 6.36
C ASP A 234 -7.45 27.03 5.44
N LEU A 235 -7.71 26.97 4.15
CA LEU A 235 -6.76 26.50 3.15
C LEU A 235 -5.45 27.32 3.13
N SER A 236 -5.48 28.58 3.58
CA SER A 236 -4.28 29.41 3.67
C SER A 236 -3.24 28.86 4.66
N GLU A 237 -3.69 28.09 5.68
CA GLU A 237 -2.82 27.44 6.65
C GLU A 237 -1.91 26.40 5.99
N ILE A 238 -2.45 25.63 5.03
CA ILE A 238 -1.66 24.67 4.25
C ILE A 238 -0.52 25.39 3.50
N GLY A 239 -0.85 26.50 2.82
CA GLY A 239 0.14 27.30 2.09
C GLY A 239 1.23 27.85 3.01
N LYS A 240 0.87 28.33 4.21
CA LYS A 240 1.81 28.83 5.22
C LYS A 240 2.75 27.71 5.69
N LEU A 241 2.20 26.53 6.01
CA LEU A 241 2.99 25.38 6.47
C LEU A 241 3.95 24.90 5.39
N MET A 242 3.46 24.74 4.14
CA MET A 242 4.31 24.34 3.02
C MET A 242 5.42 25.38 2.75
N ALA A 243 5.11 26.68 2.88
CA ALA A 243 6.10 27.75 2.74
C ALA A 243 7.14 27.71 3.88
N ALA A 244 6.72 27.49 5.12
CA ALA A 244 7.63 27.39 6.27
C ALA A 244 8.60 26.21 6.09
N LEU A 245 8.09 25.00 5.81
CA LEU A 245 8.91 23.82 5.58
C LEU A 245 9.86 23.96 4.36
N ARG A 246 9.44 24.74 3.35
CA ARG A 246 10.24 25.01 2.15
C ARG A 246 11.37 26.00 2.39
N ASN A 247 11.07 27.08 3.15
CA ASN A 247 12.02 28.15 3.40
C ASN A 247 13.00 27.82 4.53
N THR A 248 12.55 27.02 5.50
CA THR A 248 13.35 26.60 6.64
C THR A 248 13.15 25.10 6.86
N PRO A 249 13.72 24.26 5.93
CA PRO A 249 13.61 22.82 6.06
C PRO A 249 14.28 22.36 7.37
N PRO A 250 13.65 21.44 8.13
CA PRO A 250 14.28 20.89 9.33
C PRO A 250 15.59 20.22 9.00
N ALA A 251 16.64 20.50 9.80
CA ALA A 251 17.95 19.86 9.65
C ALA A 251 17.94 18.41 10.11
N GLU A 252 16.99 18.05 10.97
CA GLU A 252 16.79 16.70 11.50
C GLU A 252 15.31 16.43 11.78
N VAL A 253 14.94 15.15 11.79
CA VAL A 253 13.62 14.69 12.23
C VAL A 253 13.86 13.57 13.23
N SER A 254 13.29 13.68 14.44
CA SER A 254 13.46 12.69 15.52
C SER A 254 14.94 12.38 15.85
N GLY A 255 15.81 13.39 15.81
CA GLY A 255 17.24 13.24 16.07
C GLY A 255 18.05 12.59 14.93
N VAL A 256 17.42 12.28 13.80
CA VAL A 256 18.09 11.78 12.58
C VAL A 256 18.22 12.92 11.58
N LYS A 257 19.46 13.17 11.13
CA LYS A 257 19.75 14.24 10.17
C LYS A 257 19.08 14.02 8.83
N VAL A 258 18.65 15.12 8.22
CA VAL A 258 18.17 15.14 6.84
C VAL A 258 19.39 15.10 5.92
N ALA A 259 19.56 13.99 5.22
CA ALA A 259 20.62 13.81 4.23
C ALA A 259 20.31 14.51 2.91
N GLN A 260 19.01 14.58 2.53
CA GLN A 260 18.59 15.23 1.30
C GLN A 260 17.20 15.87 1.46
N PHE A 261 17.05 17.08 0.96
CA PHE A 261 15.78 17.79 0.84
C PHE A 261 15.47 18.03 -0.64
N ILE A 262 14.25 17.64 -1.06
CA ILE A 262 13.78 17.81 -2.44
C ILE A 262 12.47 18.58 -2.41
N ASP A 263 12.45 19.71 -3.12
CA ASP A 263 11.26 20.50 -3.41
C ASP A 263 10.82 20.23 -4.84
N HIS A 264 9.74 19.47 -5.03
CA HIS A 264 9.27 19.10 -6.36
C HIS A 264 8.66 20.23 -7.17
N THR A 265 8.43 21.40 -6.58
CA THR A 265 8.11 22.61 -7.38
C THR A 265 9.27 23.06 -8.23
N LYS A 266 10.51 22.67 -7.88
CA LYS A 266 11.77 23.02 -8.56
C LYS A 266 12.33 21.89 -9.43
N THR A 267 11.58 20.77 -9.55
CA THR A 267 11.97 19.63 -10.40
C THR A 267 11.07 19.55 -11.62
N ASP A 268 11.42 18.70 -12.58
CA ASP A 268 10.62 18.46 -13.79
C ASP A 268 9.18 17.98 -13.48
N ARG A 269 8.95 17.46 -12.27
CA ARG A 269 7.63 17.01 -11.81
C ARG A 269 6.67 18.15 -11.48
N GLN A 270 7.16 19.35 -11.17
CA GLN A 270 6.39 20.58 -10.89
C GLN A 270 5.16 20.35 -9.99
N SER A 271 5.33 19.69 -8.87
CA SER A 271 4.27 19.36 -7.92
C SER A 271 4.55 19.94 -6.55
N ASP A 272 3.51 20.37 -5.81
CA ASP A 272 3.66 20.90 -4.44
C ASP A 272 3.88 19.75 -3.44
N ILE A 273 5.07 19.16 -3.49
CA ILE A 273 5.50 18.05 -2.66
C ILE A 273 6.91 18.33 -2.15
N LEU A 274 7.12 18.11 -0.87
CA LEU A 274 8.42 18.16 -0.20
C LEU A 274 8.84 16.77 0.25
N VAL A 275 10.09 16.40 -0.01
CA VAL A 275 10.65 15.11 0.41
C VAL A 275 11.90 15.36 1.24
N PHE A 276 11.94 14.76 2.42
CA PHE A 276 13.08 14.75 3.32
C PHE A 276 13.59 13.31 3.45
N VAL A 277 14.78 13.04 2.94
CA VAL A 277 15.44 11.73 3.09
C VAL A 277 16.40 11.83 4.26
N LEU A 278 16.28 10.93 5.23
CA LEU A 278 17.08 10.91 6.43
C LEU A 278 18.32 10.01 6.25
N GLU A 279 19.38 10.25 7.05
CA GLU A 279 20.63 9.47 6.98
C GLU A 279 20.44 7.96 7.22
N ASN A 280 19.41 7.56 7.97
CA ASN A 280 19.06 6.15 8.20
C ASN A 280 18.24 5.52 7.06
N GLY A 281 17.95 6.27 5.98
CA GLY A 281 17.15 5.84 4.84
C GLY A 281 15.63 5.96 5.04
N SER A 282 15.16 6.48 6.18
CA SER A 282 13.75 6.85 6.37
C SER A 282 13.40 8.10 5.55
N ARG A 283 12.11 8.26 5.20
CA ARG A 283 11.65 9.41 4.40
C ARG A 283 10.42 10.06 5.03
N LEU A 284 10.41 11.40 5.05
CA LEU A 284 9.20 12.20 5.26
C LEU A 284 8.79 12.83 3.94
N ILE A 285 7.54 12.65 3.56
CA ILE A 285 6.98 13.30 2.36
C ILE A 285 5.78 14.13 2.79
N VAL A 286 5.78 15.41 2.44
CA VAL A 286 4.72 16.34 2.79
C VAL A 286 4.01 16.78 1.53
N ARG A 287 2.67 16.65 1.53
CA ARG A 287 1.85 16.94 0.36
C ARG A 287 0.47 17.47 0.78
N PRO A 288 0.01 18.61 0.21
CA PRO A 288 -1.38 19.02 0.28
C PRO A 288 -2.31 18.02 -0.42
N SER A 289 -3.50 17.81 0.11
CA SER A 289 -4.54 17.07 -0.61
C SER A 289 -5.05 17.92 -1.77
N GLY A 290 -5.22 17.31 -2.94
CA GLY A 290 -5.79 17.99 -4.10
C GLY A 290 -7.33 18.14 -4.07
N THR A 291 -8.01 17.42 -3.18
CA THR A 291 -9.48 17.31 -3.17
C THR A 291 -10.13 17.70 -1.84
N GLU A 292 -9.37 17.76 -0.76
CA GLU A 292 -9.87 18.02 0.58
C GLU A 292 -9.00 19.06 1.30
N PRO A 293 -9.55 19.83 2.26
CA PRO A 293 -8.80 20.81 3.04
C PRO A 293 -7.93 20.11 4.09
N LYS A 294 -6.93 19.37 3.62
CA LYS A 294 -5.98 18.66 4.47
C LYS A 294 -4.59 18.58 3.88
N ILE A 295 -3.60 18.46 4.74
CA ILE A 295 -2.21 18.16 4.38
C ILE A 295 -1.84 16.78 4.92
N LYS A 296 -1.09 16.03 4.16
CA LYS A 296 -0.64 14.68 4.48
C LYS A 296 0.87 14.64 4.65
N PHE A 297 1.30 13.93 5.68
CA PHE A 297 2.67 13.58 5.97
C PHE A 297 2.80 12.08 5.86
N TYR A 298 3.54 11.61 4.89
CA TYR A 298 3.84 10.20 4.71
C TYR A 298 5.18 9.90 5.35
N LEU A 299 5.21 8.87 6.17
CA LEU A 299 6.36 8.45 6.96
C LEU A 299 6.78 7.07 6.47
N ASP A 300 7.96 6.96 5.87
CA ASP A 300 8.58 5.68 5.55
C ASP A 300 9.74 5.46 6.51
N ALA A 301 9.57 4.55 7.45
CA ALA A 301 10.61 4.16 8.41
C ALA A 301 11.36 2.92 7.91
N ARG A 302 12.68 2.94 8.09
CA ARG A 302 13.55 1.81 7.79
C ARG A 302 14.24 1.34 9.06
N GLY A 303 14.18 0.03 9.34
CA GLY A 303 14.81 -0.60 10.50
C GLY A 303 15.64 -1.83 10.14
N LYS A 304 16.33 -2.37 11.13
CA LYS A 304 17.12 -3.61 11.01
C LYS A 304 16.22 -4.84 10.92
N ASP A 305 15.12 -4.79 11.64
CA ASP A 305 14.08 -5.81 11.71
C ASP A 305 12.71 -5.13 11.87
N PRO A 306 11.59 -5.85 11.78
CA PRO A 306 10.25 -5.27 11.88
C PRO A 306 10.02 -4.50 13.19
N LYS A 307 10.51 -4.99 14.33
CA LYS A 307 10.36 -4.33 15.64
C LYS A 307 11.11 -3.01 15.70
N ASP A 308 12.34 -3.00 15.18
CA ASP A 308 13.15 -1.79 15.09
C ASP A 308 12.49 -0.77 14.14
N ALA A 309 11.97 -1.22 12.99
CA ALA A 309 11.27 -0.35 12.05
C ALA A 309 9.99 0.27 12.67
N ASP A 310 9.22 -0.50 13.44
CA ASP A 310 8.05 0.01 14.19
C ASP A 310 8.45 1.05 15.23
N GLN A 311 9.56 0.85 15.94
CA GLN A 311 10.09 1.82 16.90
C GLN A 311 10.56 3.09 16.20
N VAL A 312 11.27 2.97 15.09
CA VAL A 312 11.67 4.11 14.26
C VAL A 312 10.44 4.87 13.76
N LEU A 313 9.41 4.18 13.29
CA LEU A 313 8.17 4.82 12.85
C LEU A 313 7.49 5.59 13.99
N ALA A 314 7.38 5.00 15.17
CA ALA A 314 6.75 5.66 16.33
C ALA A 314 7.53 6.92 16.76
N GLN A 315 8.86 6.87 16.79
CA GLN A 315 9.72 8.03 17.05
C GLN A 315 9.58 9.09 15.96
N PHE A 316 9.48 8.63 14.71
CA PHE A 316 9.35 9.51 13.55
C PHE A 316 8.00 10.25 13.57
N ASP A 317 6.89 9.55 13.87
CA ASP A 317 5.57 10.15 14.04
C ASP A 317 5.59 11.25 15.10
N GLU A 318 6.14 10.96 16.29
CA GLU A 318 6.23 11.96 17.37
C GLU A 318 7.13 13.14 17.00
N GLY A 319 8.26 12.92 16.34
CA GLY A 319 9.14 14.00 15.89
C GLY A 319 8.48 14.93 14.87
N VAL A 320 7.71 14.38 13.93
CA VAL A 320 6.94 15.19 12.97
C VAL A 320 5.86 15.99 13.70
N ARG A 321 5.15 15.40 14.68
CA ARG A 321 4.17 16.12 15.50
C ARG A 321 4.81 17.23 16.33
N GLN A 322 6.03 17.05 16.81
CA GLN A 322 6.77 18.11 17.53
C GLN A 322 7.12 19.28 16.61
N ILE A 323 7.61 19.03 15.38
CA ILE A 323 7.85 20.06 14.37
C ILE A 323 6.56 20.85 14.11
N LEU A 324 5.43 20.16 13.93
CA LEU A 324 4.14 20.79 13.70
C LEU A 324 3.62 21.65 14.85
N ARG A 325 3.97 21.30 16.09
CA ARG A 325 3.62 22.10 17.29
C ARG A 325 4.50 23.34 17.45
N GLN A 326 5.77 23.29 17.05
CA GLN A 326 6.72 24.39 17.18
C GLN A 326 6.50 25.50 16.14
N ASP A 327 6.09 25.16 14.93
CA ASP A 327 5.90 26.11 13.82
C ASP A 327 4.49 26.73 13.80
N ALA A 328 4.04 27.33 14.93
CA ALA A 328 2.86 28.22 15.02
C ALA A 328 1.46 27.60 14.81
N TYR A 329 1.32 26.26 14.73
CA TYR A 329 -0.01 25.60 14.76
C TYR A 329 -0.42 25.12 16.16
N GLY A 330 0.23 25.59 17.20
CA GLY A 330 0.08 25.21 18.59
C GLY A 330 -1.17 25.70 19.29
N LYS A 331 -2.34 25.72 18.68
CA LYS A 331 -3.63 25.97 19.35
C LYS A 331 -4.81 25.30 18.64
N GLN A 332 -4.70 24.05 18.23
CA GLN A 332 -5.89 23.24 17.99
C GLN A 332 -5.62 21.83 18.51
N ASP A 333 -6.53 21.37 19.38
CA ASP A 333 -6.50 20.04 19.98
C ASP A 333 -6.37 18.94 18.90
N CYS A 334 -5.29 18.16 19.01
CA CYS A 334 -5.12 16.90 18.27
C CYS A 334 -5.78 15.76 19.01
#